data_0e6dae3a481b2168a7ec90fa0a69196f
#
_entry.id   0e6dae3a481b2168a7ec90fa0a69196f
#
_cell.length_a   1.000
_cell.length_b   1.000
_cell.length_c   1.000
_cell.angle_alpha   90.00
_cell.angle_beta   90.00
_cell.angle_gamma   90.00
#
_symmetry.space_group_name_H-M   'P 1'
#
loop_
_entity.id
_entity.type
_entity.pdbx_description
1 polymer ?
#
loop_
_entity_poly.entity_id
_entity_poly.type
_entity_poly.pdbx_seq_one_letter_code
_entity_poly.pdbx_strand_id
1 'polypeptide(L)'
;VHAHPRAPRRMTGALSVLVPALLVACTADPPGGVTPNTPPDPAPAGVDAAWDELAALAAAARDRHFTARYTHVGSDGSARDVTVVSAEDGSWRVDVSGGALGGTADVAIAANSDGLFQCGLPSAGRPEAATCVRLGGPDAVVPDRLDPRVQHPFTDWLAVLTDRRSPLVISPASPPEGVAGRCFTVESTSASLNPPLDVGVYCFAADGTPTHVRAALGTLTLAGPAGPAPATVALPGAVVDAEPLGRDAPTTTESPGGRTS
;
A
#
# COMPACT_ATOMS: atom_id res chain seq x y z
N VAL A 1 31.49 24.87 35.67
CA VAL A 1 32.10 24.43 36.93
C VAL A 1 31.66 23.00 37.20
N HIS A 2 32.64 22.12 37.25
CA HIS A 2 32.71 20.75 37.78
C HIS A 2 32.16 19.56 36.98
N ALA A 3 33.12 18.95 36.32
CA ALA A 3 33.14 17.54 35.96
C ALA A 3 33.28 16.64 37.20
N HIS A 4 32.78 15.37 37.07
CA HIS A 4 33.53 14.19 37.55
C HIS A 4 32.99 12.88 36.96
N PRO A 5 33.90 12.00 36.49
CA PRO A 5 33.61 10.68 35.97
C PRO A 5 33.73 9.61 37.05
N ARG A 6 33.06 8.48 36.92
CA ARG A 6 33.38 7.24 37.64
C ARG A 6 33.11 6.01 36.79
N ALA A 7 34.18 5.32 36.39
CA ALA A 7 34.31 3.91 36.02
C ALA A 7 34.96 3.17 37.19
N PRO A 8 35.27 1.83 37.12
CA PRO A 8 34.46 0.65 36.85
C PRO A 8 34.58 -0.37 38.01
N ARG A 9 33.81 -1.44 38.03
CA ARG A 9 34.09 -2.57 38.92
C ARG A 9 33.93 -3.89 38.17
N ARG A 10 35.09 -4.51 37.92
CA ARG A 10 35.26 -5.92 37.55
C ARG A 10 34.90 -6.81 38.74
N MET A 11 34.22 -7.93 38.49
CA MET A 11 34.27 -9.11 39.35
C MET A 11 34.27 -10.36 38.50
N THR A 12 35.43 -10.98 38.52
CA THR A 12 35.74 -12.34 38.10
C THR A 12 35.17 -13.34 39.15
N GLY A 13 34.56 -14.42 38.67
CA GLY A 13 34.13 -15.53 39.49
C GLY A 13 34.05 -16.78 38.65
N ALA A 14 35.13 -17.53 38.60
CA ALA A 14 35.17 -18.89 38.07
C ALA A 14 34.65 -19.86 39.13
N LEU A 15 33.73 -20.76 38.76
CA LEU A 15 33.42 -21.94 39.54
C LEU A 15 33.25 -23.12 38.59
N SER A 16 34.29 -23.99 38.59
CA SER A 16 34.29 -25.32 37.97
C SER A 16 33.52 -26.27 38.90
N VAL A 17 32.53 -26.98 38.35
CA VAL A 17 31.93 -28.16 39.01
C VAL A 17 32.04 -29.35 38.05
N LEU A 18 32.91 -30.26 38.40
CA LEU A 18 32.98 -31.63 37.87
C LEU A 18 31.83 -32.46 38.46
N VAL A 19 31.08 -33.17 37.62
CA VAL A 19 30.15 -34.24 38.03
C VAL A 19 30.40 -35.47 37.18
N PRO A 20 30.51 -36.66 37.82
CA PRO A 20 30.99 -37.87 37.18
C PRO A 20 29.93 -38.61 36.39
N ALA A 21 30.40 -39.36 35.39
CA ALA A 21 29.65 -40.23 34.54
C ALA A 21 29.08 -41.46 35.32
N LEU A 22 27.80 -41.68 35.15
CA LEU A 22 27.17 -42.99 35.46
C LEU A 22 26.67 -43.59 34.16
N LEU A 23 27.37 -44.64 33.73
CA LEU A 23 26.97 -45.55 32.66
C LEU A 23 25.86 -46.47 33.20
N VAL A 24 24.64 -46.31 32.67
CA VAL A 24 23.60 -47.34 32.79
C VAL A 24 23.33 -47.85 31.38
N ALA A 25 23.77 -49.06 31.13
CA ALA A 25 23.41 -49.84 29.96
C ALA A 25 22.03 -50.48 30.21
N CYS A 26 21.01 -50.03 29.45
CA CYS A 26 19.76 -50.78 29.29
C CYS A 26 19.62 -51.14 27.82
N THR A 27 19.76 -52.43 27.56
CA THR A 27 19.33 -53.08 26.32
C THR A 27 17.80 -53.11 26.31
N ALA A 28 17.15 -52.52 25.33
CA ALA A 28 15.75 -52.73 25.03
C ALA A 28 15.55 -52.77 23.52
N ASP A 29 14.71 -53.70 23.09
CA ASP A 29 14.32 -54.08 21.74
C ASP A 29 13.84 -52.93 20.85
N PRO A 30 13.94 -53.02 19.51
CA PRO A 30 13.48 -52.02 18.61
C PRO A 30 11.98 -52.15 18.35
N PRO A 31 11.15 -51.19 18.70
CA PRO A 31 9.85 -51.01 18.08
C PRO A 31 9.92 -50.01 16.94
N GLY A 32 9.39 -50.41 15.83
CA GLY A 32 8.71 -49.58 14.84
C GLY A 32 9.46 -48.36 14.27
N GLY A 33 9.75 -48.43 12.96
CA GLY A 33 10.39 -47.37 12.19
C GLY A 33 9.80 -45.99 12.45
N VAL A 34 10.61 -45.16 13.08
CA VAL A 34 10.43 -43.71 13.02
C VAL A 34 10.91 -43.29 11.63
N THR A 35 9.99 -42.99 10.75
CA THR A 35 10.34 -42.31 9.51
C THR A 35 11.13 -41.06 9.88
N PRO A 36 12.33 -40.83 9.32
CA PRO A 36 13.05 -39.59 9.55
C PRO A 36 12.09 -38.43 9.23
N ASN A 37 11.95 -37.51 10.17
CA ASN A 37 11.33 -36.21 9.88
C ASN A 37 12.17 -35.57 8.77
N THR A 38 11.75 -35.78 7.52
CA THR A 38 12.32 -35.05 6.41
C THR A 38 12.01 -33.59 6.69
N PRO A 39 12.99 -32.69 6.82
CA PRO A 39 12.73 -31.26 6.92
C PRO A 39 11.84 -30.89 5.75
N PRO A 40 10.84 -29.98 5.93
CA PRO A 40 10.07 -29.50 4.79
C PRO A 40 11.05 -29.03 3.72
N ASP A 41 10.80 -29.44 2.48
CA ASP A 41 11.58 -28.98 1.34
C ASP A 41 11.72 -27.46 1.42
N PRO A 42 12.95 -26.90 1.28
CA PRO A 42 13.11 -25.46 1.22
C PRO A 42 12.23 -24.94 0.07
N ALA A 43 11.43 -23.91 0.36
CA ALA A 43 10.63 -23.26 -0.66
C ALA A 43 11.51 -22.98 -1.89
N PRO A 44 10.99 -23.16 -3.13
CA PRO A 44 11.80 -22.97 -4.31
C PRO A 44 12.45 -21.58 -4.28
N ALA A 45 13.77 -21.53 -4.36
CA ALA A 45 14.60 -20.34 -4.19
C ALA A 45 14.12 -19.11 -5.01
N GLY A 46 13.31 -19.35 -6.06
CA GLY A 46 12.72 -18.32 -6.90
C GLY A 46 11.60 -17.50 -6.23
N VAL A 47 10.82 -18.08 -5.31
CA VAL A 47 9.70 -17.38 -4.64
C VAL A 47 10.23 -16.40 -3.60
N ASP A 48 11.20 -16.82 -2.80
CA ASP A 48 11.85 -15.95 -1.81
C ASP A 48 12.58 -14.79 -2.49
N ALA A 49 13.27 -15.05 -3.61
CA ALA A 49 13.98 -14.02 -4.36
C ALA A 49 13.01 -12.99 -4.98
N ALA A 50 11.85 -13.43 -5.49
CA ALA A 50 10.83 -12.53 -6.02
C ALA A 50 10.22 -11.66 -4.94
N TRP A 51 9.97 -12.25 -3.75
CA TRP A 51 9.51 -11.48 -2.60
C TRP A 51 10.53 -10.43 -2.18
N ASP A 52 11.81 -10.79 -2.04
CA ASP A 52 12.87 -9.87 -1.65
C ASP A 52 13.01 -8.71 -2.64
N GLU A 53 12.95 -9.01 -3.93
CA GLU A 53 13.02 -8.00 -4.98
C GLU A 53 11.81 -7.04 -4.93
N LEU A 54 10.58 -7.57 -4.81
CA LEU A 54 9.39 -6.75 -4.68
C LEU A 54 9.42 -5.88 -3.43
N ALA A 55 9.79 -6.47 -2.28
CA ALA A 55 9.87 -5.74 -1.02
C ALA A 55 10.91 -4.60 -1.07
N ALA A 56 12.05 -4.83 -1.73
CA ALA A 56 13.05 -3.78 -1.93
C ALA A 56 12.54 -2.64 -2.82
N LEU A 57 11.83 -2.95 -3.92
CA LEU A 57 11.23 -1.95 -4.79
C LEU A 57 10.08 -1.18 -4.10
N ALA A 58 9.25 -1.87 -3.33
CA ALA A 58 8.19 -1.24 -2.54
C ALA A 58 8.75 -0.34 -1.42
N ALA A 59 9.86 -0.73 -0.79
CA ALA A 59 10.56 0.11 0.17
C ALA A 59 11.13 1.36 -0.51
N ALA A 60 11.79 1.21 -1.66
CA ALA A 60 12.27 2.34 -2.45
C ALA A 60 11.11 3.27 -2.87
N ALA A 61 9.94 2.71 -3.21
CA ALA A 61 8.73 3.49 -3.53
C ALA A 61 8.23 4.33 -2.35
N ARG A 62 8.30 3.80 -1.12
CA ARG A 62 7.91 4.53 0.10
C ARG A 62 8.83 5.71 0.41
N ASP A 63 10.11 5.55 0.12
CA ASP A 63 11.12 6.59 0.37
C ASP A 63 11.21 7.58 -0.79
N ARG A 64 10.48 7.31 -1.89
CA ARG A 64 10.55 8.13 -3.09
C ARG A 64 9.58 9.32 -3.03
N HIS A 65 10.12 10.51 -3.28
CA HIS A 65 9.35 11.73 -3.45
C HIS A 65 9.32 12.13 -4.92
N PHE A 66 8.12 12.36 -5.46
CA PHE A 66 7.95 12.61 -6.90
C PHE A 66 6.60 13.22 -7.24
N THR A 67 6.48 13.73 -8.46
CA THR A 67 5.19 14.02 -9.10
C THR A 67 5.09 13.19 -10.37
N ALA A 68 3.98 12.48 -10.59
CA ALA A 68 3.78 11.68 -11.78
C ALA A 68 2.32 11.68 -12.24
N ARG A 69 2.11 11.41 -13.52
CA ARG A 69 0.79 11.22 -14.13
C ARG A 69 0.62 9.75 -14.48
N TYR A 70 -0.59 9.28 -14.28
CA TYR A 70 -1.00 7.91 -14.63
C TYR A 70 -2.30 7.97 -15.42
N THR A 71 -2.49 6.97 -16.27
CA THR A 71 -3.79 6.65 -16.84
C THR A 71 -4.39 5.50 -16.05
N HIS A 72 -5.58 5.71 -15.52
CA HIS A 72 -6.37 4.68 -14.84
C HIS A 72 -7.50 4.24 -15.77
N VAL A 73 -7.59 2.93 -16.03
CA VAL A 73 -8.72 2.31 -16.74
C VAL A 73 -9.50 1.49 -15.75
N GLY A 74 -10.66 1.95 -15.38
CA GLY A 74 -11.56 1.27 -14.44
C GLY A 74 -12.19 0.00 -15.04
N SER A 75 -12.98 -0.71 -14.23
CA SER A 75 -13.72 -1.92 -14.67
C SER A 75 -14.78 -1.62 -15.73
N ASP A 76 -15.22 -0.37 -15.84
CA ASP A 76 -16.13 0.15 -16.87
C ASP A 76 -15.43 0.41 -18.22
N GLY A 77 -14.10 0.21 -18.29
CA GLY A 77 -13.29 0.47 -19.46
C GLY A 77 -13.00 1.95 -19.73
N SER A 78 -13.51 2.88 -18.91
CA SER A 78 -13.21 4.30 -19.08
C SER A 78 -11.80 4.63 -18.60
N ALA A 79 -11.06 5.37 -19.46
CA ALA A 79 -9.75 5.91 -19.13
C ALA A 79 -9.90 7.25 -18.40
N ARG A 80 -9.14 7.43 -17.33
CA ARG A 80 -9.16 8.62 -16.46
C ARG A 80 -7.73 9.02 -16.12
N ASP A 81 -7.52 10.33 -15.99
CA ASP A 81 -6.23 10.86 -15.55
C ASP A 81 -6.11 10.79 -14.02
N VAL A 82 -4.94 10.36 -13.57
CA VAL A 82 -4.56 10.37 -12.15
C VAL A 82 -3.23 11.11 -12.03
N THR A 83 -3.17 12.07 -11.11
CA THR A 83 -1.92 12.75 -10.76
C THR A 83 -1.53 12.40 -9.33
N VAL A 84 -0.31 11.92 -9.16
CA VAL A 84 0.25 11.55 -7.86
C VAL A 84 1.34 12.54 -7.49
N VAL A 85 1.29 13.03 -6.27
CA VAL A 85 2.31 13.88 -5.66
C VAL A 85 2.70 13.28 -4.32
N SER A 86 3.96 12.89 -4.17
CA SER A 86 4.59 12.52 -2.91
C SER A 86 5.65 13.57 -2.59
N ALA A 87 5.45 14.38 -1.55
CA ALA A 87 6.30 15.51 -1.20
C ALA A 87 7.44 15.11 -0.26
N GLU A 88 8.49 15.94 -0.17
CA GLU A 88 9.68 15.69 0.64
C GLU A 88 9.38 15.63 2.15
N ASP A 89 8.33 16.31 2.62
CA ASP A 89 7.89 16.30 4.02
C ASP A 89 7.01 15.08 4.39
N GLY A 90 6.81 14.15 3.45
CA GLY A 90 5.96 12.96 3.61
C GLY A 90 4.47 13.22 3.37
N SER A 91 4.05 14.46 3.10
CA SER A 91 2.68 14.71 2.65
C SER A 91 2.48 14.19 1.23
N TRP A 92 1.25 13.80 0.91
CA TRP A 92 0.94 13.25 -0.41
C TRP A 92 -0.46 13.68 -0.89
N ARG A 93 -0.65 13.66 -2.20
CA ARG A 93 -1.95 13.90 -2.85
C ARG A 93 -2.08 13.05 -4.12
N VAL A 94 -3.26 12.49 -4.30
CA VAL A 94 -3.65 11.78 -5.52
C VAL A 94 -4.93 12.40 -6.07
N ASP A 95 -4.82 13.05 -7.22
CA ASP A 95 -5.95 13.63 -7.95
C ASP A 95 -6.51 12.59 -8.91
N VAL A 96 -7.82 12.39 -8.89
CA VAL A 96 -8.51 11.35 -9.66
C VAL A 96 -9.64 12.00 -10.46
N SER A 97 -9.49 12.04 -11.76
CA SER A 97 -10.59 12.46 -12.64
C SER A 97 -11.75 11.47 -12.55
N GLY A 98 -12.96 11.96 -12.34
CA GLY A 98 -14.15 11.13 -12.17
C GLY A 98 -14.06 10.18 -10.97
N GLY A 99 -13.35 10.53 -9.90
CA GLY A 99 -13.17 9.70 -8.72
C GLY A 99 -14.38 9.63 -7.78
N ALA A 100 -15.42 10.43 -8.00
CA ALA A 100 -16.64 10.47 -7.20
C ALA A 100 -17.91 10.64 -8.04
N LEU A 101 -19.06 10.50 -7.37
CA LEU A 101 -20.42 10.67 -7.93
C LEU A 101 -20.65 9.85 -9.21
N GLY A 102 -20.25 8.58 -9.18
CA GLY A 102 -20.39 7.68 -10.32
C GLY A 102 -19.53 8.07 -11.53
N GLY A 103 -18.42 8.75 -11.31
CA GLY A 103 -17.49 9.16 -12.37
C GLY A 103 -17.70 10.58 -12.90
N THR A 104 -18.59 11.37 -12.29
CA THR A 104 -18.94 12.72 -12.78
C THR A 104 -18.21 13.85 -12.04
N ALA A 105 -17.56 13.56 -10.92
CA ALA A 105 -16.83 14.55 -10.15
C ALA A 105 -15.36 14.12 -9.96
N ASP A 106 -14.45 15.09 -10.18
CA ASP A 106 -13.04 14.91 -9.92
C ASP A 106 -12.77 15.14 -8.43
N VAL A 107 -11.91 14.30 -7.86
CA VAL A 107 -11.55 14.40 -6.43
C VAL A 107 -10.05 14.28 -6.25
N ALA A 108 -9.55 14.83 -5.14
CA ALA A 108 -8.24 14.53 -4.62
C ALA A 108 -8.37 13.87 -3.24
N ILE A 109 -7.57 12.85 -2.98
CA ILE A 109 -7.28 12.36 -1.64
C ILE A 109 -5.90 12.87 -1.28
N ALA A 110 -5.78 13.50 -0.11
CA ALA A 110 -4.52 14.09 0.35
C ALA A 110 -4.33 13.86 1.85
N ALA A 111 -3.09 13.66 2.25
CA ALA A 111 -2.71 13.64 3.66
C ALA A 111 -1.50 14.54 3.90
N ASN A 112 -1.53 15.24 5.04
CA ASN A 112 -0.44 16.03 5.58
C ASN A 112 -0.44 15.96 7.11
N SER A 113 0.39 16.75 7.78
CA SER A 113 0.44 16.78 9.25
C SER A 113 -0.89 17.14 9.92
N ASP A 114 -1.78 17.85 9.24
CA ASP A 114 -3.08 18.28 9.78
C ASP A 114 -4.15 17.19 9.66
N GLY A 115 -4.01 16.25 8.73
CA GLY A 115 -4.96 15.17 8.58
C GLY A 115 -5.03 14.53 7.20
N LEU A 116 -6.04 13.67 7.04
CA LEU A 116 -6.50 13.08 5.79
C LEU A 116 -7.70 13.87 5.27
N PHE A 117 -7.68 14.18 3.98
CA PHE A 117 -8.68 15.04 3.34
C PHE A 117 -9.19 14.41 2.04
N GLN A 118 -10.47 14.63 1.75
CA GLN A 118 -11.02 14.53 0.41
C GLN A 118 -11.31 15.94 -0.10
N CYS A 119 -10.84 16.25 -1.29
CA CYS A 119 -11.11 17.55 -1.93
C CYS A 119 -11.89 17.32 -3.21
N GLY A 120 -13.04 17.98 -3.34
CA GLY A 120 -13.73 18.08 -4.63
C GLY A 120 -12.98 19.07 -5.53
N LEU A 121 -12.64 18.63 -6.74
CA LEU A 121 -11.92 19.44 -7.72
C LEU A 121 -12.88 20.05 -8.74
N PRO A 122 -12.54 21.19 -9.36
CA PRO A 122 -13.29 21.70 -10.50
C PRO A 122 -13.30 20.69 -11.64
N SER A 123 -14.46 20.40 -12.17
CA SER A 123 -14.66 19.50 -13.31
C SER A 123 -15.84 19.96 -14.17
N ALA A 124 -16.06 19.34 -15.33
CA ALA A 124 -17.18 19.67 -16.20
C ALA A 124 -18.54 19.53 -15.50
N GLY A 125 -18.68 18.53 -14.61
CA GLY A 125 -19.88 18.31 -13.82
C GLY A 125 -19.93 19.10 -12.50
N ARG A 126 -18.83 19.74 -12.11
CA ARG A 126 -18.67 20.49 -10.87
C ARG A 126 -17.70 21.67 -11.09
N PRO A 127 -18.17 22.78 -11.67
CA PRO A 127 -17.30 23.92 -12.02
C PRO A 127 -16.89 24.79 -10.83
N GLU A 128 -17.42 24.54 -9.63
CA GLU A 128 -17.12 25.31 -8.41
C GLU A 128 -15.64 25.18 -8.03
N ALA A 129 -15.14 26.19 -7.33
CA ALA A 129 -13.80 26.18 -6.78
C ALA A 129 -13.57 24.95 -5.88
N ALA A 130 -12.35 24.44 -5.87
CA ALA A 130 -11.99 23.28 -5.04
C ALA A 130 -12.27 23.57 -3.56
N THR A 131 -12.85 22.58 -2.89
CA THR A 131 -13.06 22.59 -1.43
C THR A 131 -12.63 21.24 -0.85
N CYS A 132 -12.07 21.26 0.35
CA CYS A 132 -11.59 20.06 1.03
C CYS A 132 -12.41 19.78 2.29
N VAL A 133 -12.68 18.52 2.56
CA VAL A 133 -13.31 18.04 3.79
C VAL A 133 -12.31 17.15 4.52
N ARG A 134 -12.15 17.38 5.81
CA ARG A 134 -11.28 16.55 6.63
C ARG A 134 -11.97 15.22 6.95
N LEU A 135 -11.33 14.10 6.60
CA LEU A 135 -11.84 12.75 6.86
C LEU A 135 -11.37 12.21 8.21
N GLY A 136 -10.22 12.68 8.69
CA GLY A 136 -9.65 12.21 9.95
C GLY A 136 -8.25 12.74 10.23
N GLY A 137 -7.54 12.11 11.17
CA GLY A 137 -6.12 12.38 11.44
C GLY A 137 -5.22 11.94 10.29
N PRO A 138 -3.89 12.22 10.36
CA PRO A 138 -2.94 11.86 9.30
C PRO A 138 -2.93 10.37 8.96
N ASP A 139 -3.12 9.50 9.95
CA ASP A 139 -3.13 8.03 9.81
C ASP A 139 -4.53 7.44 9.62
N ALA A 140 -5.54 8.28 9.37
CA ALA A 140 -6.89 7.81 9.13
C ALA A 140 -6.99 7.04 7.81
N VAL A 141 -7.94 6.12 7.74
CA VAL A 141 -8.25 5.36 6.52
C VAL A 141 -9.39 6.05 5.79
N VAL A 142 -9.30 6.12 4.47
CA VAL A 142 -10.40 6.64 3.64
C VAL A 142 -11.60 5.68 3.79
N PRO A 143 -12.79 6.16 4.18
CA PRO A 143 -13.98 5.31 4.27
C PRO A 143 -14.34 4.72 2.89
N ASP A 144 -14.70 3.43 2.82
CA ASP A 144 -14.97 2.69 1.57
C ASP A 144 -15.90 3.41 0.61
N ARG A 145 -16.94 4.08 1.13
CA ARG A 145 -17.92 4.83 0.34
C ARG A 145 -17.35 6.08 -0.35
N LEU A 146 -16.17 6.53 0.09
CA LEU A 146 -15.48 7.73 -0.41
C LEU A 146 -14.21 7.38 -1.17
N ASP A 147 -13.81 6.11 -1.15
CA ASP A 147 -12.50 5.64 -1.55
C ASP A 147 -12.42 5.36 -3.06
N PRO A 148 -11.70 6.17 -3.86
CA PRO A 148 -11.45 5.90 -5.26
C PRO A 148 -10.46 4.75 -5.49
N ARG A 149 -9.75 4.28 -4.44
CA ARG A 149 -8.80 3.18 -4.37
C ARG A 149 -7.47 3.38 -5.11
N VAL A 150 -7.39 4.31 -6.03
CA VAL A 150 -6.19 4.52 -6.87
C VAL A 150 -5.00 5.13 -6.13
N GLN A 151 -5.18 5.61 -4.89
CA GLN A 151 -4.09 6.12 -4.05
C GLN A 151 -3.33 5.00 -3.34
N HIS A 152 -3.96 3.85 -3.08
CA HIS A 152 -3.37 2.76 -2.29
C HIS A 152 -2.03 2.23 -2.82
N PRO A 153 -1.82 2.06 -4.15
CA PRO A 153 -0.52 1.64 -4.68
C PRO A 153 0.65 2.58 -4.36
N PHE A 154 0.36 3.81 -3.94
CA PHE A 154 1.34 4.84 -3.59
C PHE A 154 1.44 5.10 -2.09
N THR A 155 0.57 4.47 -1.29
CA THR A 155 0.44 4.74 0.14
C THR A 155 0.49 3.44 0.95
N ASP A 156 -0.60 3.02 1.53
CA ASP A 156 -0.69 1.92 2.50
C ASP A 156 -0.33 0.55 1.94
N TRP A 157 -0.59 0.26 0.66
CA TRP A 157 -0.21 -1.03 0.07
C TRP A 157 1.30 -1.24 0.00
N LEU A 158 2.09 -0.17 -0.08
CA LEU A 158 3.55 -0.28 -0.05
C LEU A 158 4.04 -0.87 1.29
N ALA A 159 3.37 -0.54 2.40
CA ALA A 159 3.69 -1.14 3.69
C ALA A 159 3.38 -2.64 3.73
N VAL A 160 2.26 -3.06 3.12
CA VAL A 160 1.88 -4.48 3.00
C VAL A 160 2.88 -5.25 2.15
N LEU A 161 3.33 -4.67 1.02
CA LEU A 161 4.32 -5.26 0.11
C LEU A 161 5.73 -5.35 0.71
N THR A 162 6.03 -4.62 1.79
CA THR A 162 7.30 -4.72 2.52
C THR A 162 7.25 -5.65 3.73
N ASP A 163 6.06 -6.02 4.22
CA ASP A 163 5.91 -6.90 5.38
C ASP A 163 5.89 -8.38 4.96
N ARG A 164 7.00 -9.07 5.17
CA ARG A 164 7.13 -10.51 4.90
C ARG A 164 6.14 -11.43 5.65
N ARG A 165 5.45 -10.90 6.66
CA ARG A 165 4.39 -11.64 7.38
C ARG A 165 3.03 -11.48 6.72
N SER A 166 2.91 -10.62 5.73
CA SER A 166 1.69 -10.50 4.94
C SER A 166 1.36 -11.85 4.28
N PRO A 167 0.10 -12.29 4.30
CA PRO A 167 -0.31 -13.57 3.73
C PRO A 167 -0.36 -13.49 2.19
N LEU A 168 0.78 -13.28 1.57
CA LEU A 168 0.93 -13.10 0.12
C LEU A 168 1.86 -14.15 -0.47
N VAL A 169 1.57 -14.54 -1.71
CA VAL A 169 2.48 -15.26 -2.61
C VAL A 169 2.92 -14.31 -3.70
N ILE A 170 4.22 -14.21 -3.88
CA ILE A 170 4.83 -13.33 -4.88
C ILE A 170 5.52 -14.19 -5.94
N SER A 171 5.23 -13.92 -7.20
CA SER A 171 5.88 -14.56 -8.34
C SER A 171 6.33 -13.52 -9.36
N PRO A 172 7.46 -13.72 -10.04
CA PRO A 172 7.86 -12.83 -11.13
C PRO A 172 6.81 -12.84 -12.24
N ALA A 173 6.56 -11.68 -12.84
CA ALA A 173 5.66 -11.54 -13.98
C ALA A 173 6.37 -10.84 -15.14
N SER A 174 5.95 -11.13 -16.38
CA SER A 174 6.41 -10.37 -17.55
C SER A 174 5.74 -9.00 -17.56
N PRO A 175 6.48 -7.93 -17.83
CA PRO A 175 5.88 -6.62 -18.03
C PRO A 175 4.89 -6.63 -19.19
N PRO A 176 3.72 -5.98 -19.07
CA PRO A 176 2.85 -5.74 -20.21
C PRO A 176 3.57 -4.93 -21.31
N GLU A 177 3.05 -4.97 -22.52
CA GLU A 177 3.62 -4.20 -23.63
C GLU A 177 3.67 -2.70 -23.30
N GLY A 178 4.81 -2.07 -23.52
CA GLY A 178 5.04 -0.65 -23.24
C GLY A 178 5.27 -0.31 -21.75
N VAL A 179 5.20 -1.28 -20.85
CA VAL A 179 5.47 -1.08 -19.42
C VAL A 179 6.94 -1.38 -19.13
N ALA A 180 7.63 -0.40 -18.53
CA ALA A 180 9.01 -0.56 -18.09
C ALA A 180 9.09 -1.07 -16.65
N GLY A 181 10.20 -1.75 -16.32
CA GLY A 181 10.52 -2.15 -14.95
C GLY A 181 10.34 -3.63 -14.67
N ARG A 182 10.30 -3.97 -13.37
CA ARG A 182 10.11 -5.34 -12.86
C ARG A 182 8.67 -5.52 -12.43
N CYS A 183 8.07 -6.62 -12.84
CA CYS A 183 6.67 -6.93 -12.52
C CYS A 183 6.56 -8.21 -11.70
N PHE A 184 5.56 -8.24 -10.85
CA PHE A 184 5.26 -9.35 -9.95
C PHE A 184 3.77 -9.61 -9.92
N THR A 185 3.40 -10.89 -9.94
CA THR A 185 2.06 -11.32 -9.56
C THR A 185 2.00 -11.42 -8.05
N VAL A 186 1.02 -10.78 -7.46
CA VAL A 186 0.72 -10.80 -6.03
C VAL A 186 -0.60 -11.52 -5.82
N GLU A 187 -0.58 -12.61 -5.08
CA GLU A 187 -1.74 -13.43 -4.73
C GLU A 187 -1.88 -13.51 -3.21
N SER A 188 -3.08 -13.69 -2.71
CA SER A 188 -3.33 -13.86 -1.27
C SER A 188 -3.39 -15.35 -0.91
N THR A 189 -2.70 -15.74 0.15
CA THR A 189 -2.85 -17.07 0.77
C THR A 189 -4.01 -17.12 1.76
N SER A 190 -4.57 -15.96 2.11
CA SER A 190 -5.70 -15.85 3.04
C SER A 190 -7.00 -16.15 2.33
N ALA A 191 -7.83 -16.99 2.93
CA ALA A 191 -9.22 -17.15 2.54
C ALA A 191 -10.11 -15.97 2.99
N SER A 192 -9.51 -14.90 3.51
CA SER A 192 -10.20 -13.69 3.93
C SER A 192 -10.86 -12.99 2.75
N LEU A 193 -12.08 -12.54 2.95
CA LEU A 193 -12.81 -11.72 1.97
C LEU A 193 -12.20 -10.29 1.83
N ASN A 194 -11.38 -9.87 2.80
CA ASN A 194 -10.69 -8.58 2.81
C ASN A 194 -9.17 -8.81 2.87
N PRO A 195 -8.50 -9.07 1.75
CA PRO A 195 -7.05 -9.12 1.72
C PRO A 195 -6.49 -7.72 2.05
N PRO A 196 -5.25 -7.65 2.61
CA PRO A 196 -4.63 -6.37 3.00
C PRO A 196 -4.31 -5.45 1.82
N LEU A 197 -4.34 -5.97 0.61
CA LEU A 197 -4.23 -5.25 -0.66
C LEU A 197 -4.98 -6.01 -1.75
N ASP A 198 -5.25 -5.37 -2.87
CA ASP A 198 -5.81 -6.05 -4.05
C ASP A 198 -4.76 -7.00 -4.67
N VAL A 199 -5.16 -8.25 -4.87
CA VAL A 199 -4.34 -9.20 -5.64
C VAL A 199 -4.26 -8.78 -7.11
N GLY A 200 -3.10 -9.02 -7.74
CA GLY A 200 -2.92 -8.58 -9.12
C GLY A 200 -1.47 -8.53 -9.57
N VAL A 201 -1.20 -7.69 -10.56
CA VAL A 201 0.16 -7.46 -11.09
C VAL A 201 0.63 -6.08 -10.69
N TYR A 202 1.83 -6.00 -10.12
CA TYR A 202 2.48 -4.79 -9.66
C TYR A 202 3.83 -4.64 -10.34
N CYS A 203 4.08 -3.51 -10.99
CA CYS A 203 5.33 -3.24 -11.68
C CYS A 203 5.97 -1.96 -11.15
N PHE A 204 7.28 -2.01 -10.98
CA PHE A 204 8.08 -0.90 -10.47
C PHE A 204 9.29 -0.66 -11.37
N ALA A 205 9.66 0.59 -11.56
CA ALA A 205 10.97 0.96 -12.08
C ALA A 205 12.08 0.66 -11.05
N ALA A 206 13.33 0.67 -11.48
CA ALA A 206 14.46 0.35 -10.60
C ALA A 206 14.62 1.31 -9.39
N ASP A 207 14.07 2.52 -9.49
CA ASP A 207 14.08 3.54 -8.44
C ASP A 207 12.85 3.46 -7.52
N GLY A 208 12.03 2.41 -7.64
CA GLY A 208 10.82 2.22 -6.87
C GLY A 208 9.57 2.91 -7.44
N THR A 209 9.67 3.71 -8.51
CA THR A 209 8.46 4.32 -9.10
C THR A 209 7.49 3.24 -9.56
N PRO A 210 6.23 3.19 -9.07
CA PRO A 210 5.22 2.29 -9.61
C PRO A 210 4.96 2.63 -11.08
N THR A 211 5.13 1.66 -11.98
CA THR A 211 4.95 1.88 -13.43
C THR A 211 3.64 1.32 -13.93
N HIS A 212 3.13 0.27 -13.28
CA HIS A 212 1.87 -0.36 -13.64
C HIS A 212 1.30 -1.15 -12.47
N VAL A 213 -0.01 -1.05 -12.29
CA VAL A 213 -0.78 -1.90 -11.39
C VAL A 213 -2.02 -2.38 -12.12
N ARG A 214 -2.27 -3.69 -12.09
CA ARG A 214 -3.51 -4.30 -12.56
C ARG A 214 -4.11 -5.13 -11.44
N ALA A 215 -5.20 -4.65 -10.86
CA ALA A 215 -5.83 -5.22 -9.68
C ALA A 215 -7.35 -4.98 -9.72
N ALA A 216 -8.07 -5.20 -8.62
CA ALA A 216 -9.53 -4.97 -8.56
C ALA A 216 -9.92 -3.51 -8.81
N LEU A 217 -9.03 -2.56 -8.51
CA LEU A 217 -9.25 -1.14 -8.85
C LEU A 217 -9.30 -0.87 -10.36
N GLY A 218 -8.85 -1.80 -11.20
CA GLY A 218 -8.66 -1.64 -12.62
C GLY A 218 -7.18 -1.68 -13.01
N THR A 219 -6.81 -0.96 -14.06
CA THR A 219 -5.44 -0.85 -14.54
C THR A 219 -4.94 0.59 -14.38
N LEU A 220 -3.82 0.76 -13.70
CA LEU A 220 -3.13 2.04 -13.51
C LEU A 220 -1.77 1.96 -14.21
N THR A 221 -1.48 2.86 -15.14
CA THR A 221 -0.24 2.84 -15.92
C THR A 221 0.41 4.23 -15.91
N LEU A 222 1.71 4.27 -15.65
CA LEU A 222 2.49 5.50 -15.68
C LEU A 222 2.45 6.11 -17.09
N ALA A 223 1.99 7.36 -17.20
CA ALA A 223 1.77 8.04 -18.48
C ALA A 223 3.01 8.80 -19.02
N GLY A 224 4.11 8.79 -18.28
CA GLY A 224 5.36 9.46 -18.66
C GLY A 224 6.37 9.45 -17.52
N PRO A 225 7.54 10.03 -17.69
CA PRO A 225 8.54 10.06 -16.63
C PRO A 225 8.05 10.82 -15.39
N ALA A 226 8.39 10.32 -14.22
CA ALA A 226 8.15 11.03 -12.96
C ALA A 226 9.02 12.31 -12.90
N GLY A 227 8.41 13.38 -12.45
CA GLY A 227 9.07 14.66 -12.21
C GLY A 227 9.54 14.83 -10.75
N PRO A 228 10.16 15.97 -10.43
CA PRO A 228 10.62 16.27 -9.08
C PRO A 228 9.45 16.40 -8.10
N ALA A 229 9.74 16.15 -6.83
CA ALA A 229 8.82 16.36 -5.73
C ALA A 229 8.74 17.84 -5.34
N PRO A 230 7.59 18.34 -4.86
CA PRO A 230 7.53 19.57 -4.09
C PRO A 230 8.03 19.34 -2.65
N ALA A 231 8.39 20.42 -1.96
CA ALA A 231 8.76 20.33 -0.54
C ALA A 231 7.58 19.87 0.34
N THR A 232 6.36 20.30 0.01
CA THR A 232 5.13 19.97 0.72
C THR A 232 3.94 19.93 -0.24
N VAL A 233 2.88 19.22 0.12
CA VAL A 233 1.62 19.19 -0.63
C VAL A 233 0.66 20.28 -0.10
N ALA A 234 0.29 21.20 -0.98
CA ALA A 234 -0.81 22.11 -0.71
C ALA A 234 -2.16 21.46 -1.02
N LEU A 235 -3.14 21.67 -0.14
CA LEU A 235 -4.52 21.31 -0.46
C LEU A 235 -5.03 22.19 -1.61
N PRO A 236 -5.80 21.63 -2.57
CA PRO A 236 -6.26 22.38 -3.75
C PRO A 236 -7.31 23.42 -3.44
N GLY A 237 -7.89 23.41 -2.24
CA GLY A 237 -8.94 24.34 -1.82
C GLY A 237 -9.02 24.53 -0.32
N ALA A 238 -9.91 25.42 0.10
CA ALA A 238 -10.17 25.66 1.52
C ALA A 238 -10.80 24.43 2.19
N VAL A 239 -10.42 24.19 3.45
CA VAL A 239 -11.06 23.16 4.29
C VAL A 239 -12.39 23.73 4.80
N VAL A 240 -13.45 23.00 4.56
CA VAL A 240 -14.82 23.36 4.94
C VAL A 240 -15.49 22.26 5.74
N ASP A 241 -16.47 22.62 6.56
CA ASP A 241 -17.35 21.68 7.24
C ASP A 241 -18.52 21.35 6.32
N ALA A 242 -18.33 20.31 5.52
CA ALA A 242 -19.31 19.84 4.54
C ALA A 242 -19.29 18.31 4.46
N GLU A 243 -20.26 17.73 3.81
CA GLU A 243 -20.27 16.30 3.54
C GLU A 243 -19.31 15.94 2.39
N PRO A 244 -18.44 14.92 2.56
CA PRO A 244 -17.55 14.50 1.49
C PRO A 244 -18.33 13.84 0.35
N LEU A 245 -17.76 13.89 -0.86
CA LEU A 245 -18.37 13.33 -2.07
C LEU A 245 -18.30 11.80 -2.03
N GLY A 246 -19.46 11.14 -2.12
CA GLY A 246 -19.54 9.69 -2.25
C GLY A 246 -18.98 9.20 -3.58
N ARG A 247 -18.45 7.98 -3.61
CA ARG A 247 -17.97 7.36 -4.84
C ARG A 247 -19.09 7.07 -5.83
N ASP A 248 -20.21 6.56 -5.34
CA ASP A 248 -21.32 6.14 -6.18
C ASP A 248 -22.17 7.32 -6.66
N ALA A 249 -22.86 7.14 -7.77
CA ALA A 249 -23.81 8.13 -8.26
C ALA A 249 -24.90 8.40 -7.20
N PRO A 250 -25.32 9.67 -7.01
CA PRO A 250 -26.44 9.97 -6.12
C PRO A 250 -27.69 9.23 -6.59
N THR A 251 -28.33 8.52 -5.67
CA THR A 251 -29.64 7.90 -5.96
C THR A 251 -30.66 9.02 -6.13
N THR A 252 -31.16 9.19 -7.36
CA THR A 252 -32.33 10.01 -7.60
C THR A 252 -33.52 9.36 -6.89
N THR A 253 -33.88 9.90 -5.73
CA THR A 253 -35.16 9.57 -5.11
C THR A 253 -36.24 10.18 -6.02
N GLU A 254 -36.82 9.34 -6.87
CA GLU A 254 -37.98 9.72 -7.68
C GLU A 254 -39.11 10.12 -6.71
N SER A 255 -39.41 11.42 -6.67
CA SER A 255 -40.51 11.94 -5.86
C SER A 255 -41.80 11.24 -6.35
N PRO A 256 -42.56 10.56 -5.49
CA PRO A 256 -43.78 9.91 -5.94
C PRO A 256 -44.72 10.98 -6.48
N GLY A 257 -44.90 10.94 -7.81
CA GLY A 257 -45.69 11.88 -8.56
C GLY A 257 -47.07 12.08 -7.94
N GLY A 258 -47.38 13.32 -7.59
CA GLY A 258 -48.70 13.74 -7.17
C GLY A 258 -49.70 13.32 -8.24
N ARG A 259 -50.58 12.38 -7.90
CA ARG A 259 -51.82 12.14 -8.64
C ARG A 259 -52.69 13.38 -8.42
N THR A 260 -52.78 14.22 -9.40
CA THR A 260 -53.88 15.20 -9.49
C THR A 260 -55.11 14.44 -9.95
N SER A 261 -56.11 14.40 -9.09
CA SER A 261 -57.49 13.98 -9.36
C SER A 261 -58.20 15.04 -10.18
#